data_52d9cc5622dbc8ae7e563fe5264f31f6
#
_entry.id   52d9cc5622dbc8ae7e563fe5264f31f6
#
_cell.length_a   1.000
_cell.length_b   1.000
_cell.length_c   1.000
_cell.angle_alpha   90.00
_cell.angle_beta   90.00
_cell.angle_gamma   90.00
#
_symmetry.space_group_name_H-M   'P 1'
#
loop_
_entity.id
_entity.type
_entity.pdbx_description
1 polymer ?
#
loop_
_entity_poly.entity_id
_entity_poly.type
_entity_poly.pdbx_seq_one_letter_code
_entity_poly.pdbx_strand_id
1 'polypeptide(L)'
;MNLNHFLKQLQEKETLYLKMPSADLSSLSDADLFYAVTIRTENKVDACHDLQEGLAALNDRQRIFYAVNYLEVEVNNGGLCQFFVNASRAVAPLVSEYLGMIGAFEQQKLYDDFIVKYHIDVTDLSSFDIESFEDFNAQYERYPFDEFDDAFYKMTPLQDYLTKFVRENIGDF
;
A
#
# COMPACT_ATOMS: atom_id res chain seq x y z
N MET A 1 -21.52 -8.30 -19.87
CA MET A 1 -21.07 -6.88 -19.95
C MET A 1 -19.90 -6.83 -20.91
N ASN A 2 -19.89 -5.92 -21.89
CA ASN A 2 -18.78 -5.81 -22.86
C ASN A 2 -17.58 -5.17 -22.15
N LEU A 3 -16.38 -5.76 -22.28
CA LEU A 3 -15.14 -5.28 -21.66
C LEU A 3 -14.88 -3.79 -21.97
N ASN A 4 -15.08 -3.36 -23.21
CA ASN A 4 -14.89 -1.96 -23.61
C ASN A 4 -15.83 -1.00 -22.86
N HIS A 5 -17.07 -1.41 -22.61
CA HIS A 5 -18.01 -0.61 -21.85
C HIS A 5 -17.60 -0.50 -20.38
N PHE A 6 -17.14 -1.61 -19.79
CA PHE A 6 -16.62 -1.64 -18.42
C PHE A 6 -15.39 -0.74 -18.25
N LEU A 7 -14.39 -0.85 -19.14
CA LEU A 7 -13.18 -0.01 -19.10
C LEU A 7 -13.53 1.48 -19.24
N LYS A 8 -14.48 1.82 -20.10
CA LYS A 8 -14.95 3.22 -20.25
C LYS A 8 -15.58 3.73 -18.95
N GLN A 9 -16.41 2.95 -18.29
CA GLN A 9 -17.01 3.33 -17.01
C GLN A 9 -15.95 3.54 -15.91
N LEU A 10 -14.91 2.70 -15.86
CA LEU A 10 -13.79 2.89 -14.92
C LEU A 10 -13.07 4.22 -15.20
N GLN A 11 -12.70 4.51 -16.44
CA GLN A 11 -12.03 5.76 -16.81
C GLN A 11 -12.87 7.01 -16.51
N GLU A 12 -14.18 6.95 -16.72
CA GLU A 12 -15.10 8.02 -16.37
C GLU A 12 -15.14 8.25 -14.86
N LYS A 13 -15.16 7.16 -14.08
CA LYS A 13 -15.15 7.18 -12.61
C LYS A 13 -13.82 7.73 -12.05
N GLU A 14 -12.69 7.30 -12.59
CA GLU A 14 -11.36 7.83 -12.24
C GLU A 14 -11.27 9.33 -12.53
N THR A 15 -11.69 9.75 -13.73
CA THR A 15 -11.70 11.16 -14.10
C THR A 15 -12.57 12.01 -13.16
N LEU A 16 -13.71 11.46 -12.73
CA LEU A 16 -14.60 12.11 -11.76
C LEU A 16 -13.87 12.30 -10.42
N TYR A 17 -13.25 11.25 -9.89
CA TYR A 17 -12.60 11.30 -8.60
C TYR A 17 -11.35 12.19 -8.56
N LEU A 18 -10.57 12.22 -9.64
CA LEU A 18 -9.42 13.13 -9.75
C LEU A 18 -9.84 14.60 -9.73
N LYS A 19 -11.04 14.92 -10.24
CA LYS A 19 -11.56 16.31 -10.31
C LYS A 19 -12.47 16.69 -9.14
N MET A 20 -12.89 15.73 -8.33
CA MET A 20 -13.82 15.96 -7.23
C MET A 20 -13.17 16.82 -6.15
N PRO A 21 -13.83 17.89 -5.66
CA PRO A 21 -13.34 18.62 -4.49
C PRO A 21 -13.18 17.73 -3.26
N SER A 22 -12.14 17.94 -2.44
CA SER A 22 -11.93 17.12 -1.24
C SER A 22 -13.11 17.13 -0.29
N ALA A 23 -13.84 18.25 -0.18
CA ALA A 23 -15.03 18.34 0.64
C ALA A 23 -16.15 17.34 0.23
N ASP A 24 -16.23 17.02 -1.06
CA ASP A 24 -17.25 16.11 -1.60
C ASP A 24 -16.92 14.64 -1.36
N LEU A 25 -15.65 14.32 -1.08
CA LEU A 25 -15.23 12.95 -0.74
C LEU A 25 -15.98 12.40 0.48
N SER A 26 -16.36 13.25 1.42
CA SER A 26 -17.12 12.85 2.63
C SER A 26 -18.46 12.20 2.31
N SER A 27 -19.04 12.49 1.14
CA SER A 27 -20.35 11.95 0.68
C SER A 27 -20.26 10.57 0.05
N LEU A 28 -19.06 10.09 -0.27
CA LEU A 28 -18.85 8.79 -0.91
C LEU A 28 -19.09 7.62 0.06
N SER A 29 -19.48 6.47 -0.49
CA SER A 29 -19.43 5.20 0.24
C SER A 29 -17.98 4.88 0.64
N ASP A 30 -17.77 4.00 1.64
CA ASP A 30 -16.42 3.63 2.06
C ASP A 30 -15.60 3.02 0.93
N ALA A 31 -16.20 2.16 0.12
CA ALA A 31 -15.53 1.58 -1.05
C ALA A 31 -15.17 2.62 -2.11
N ASP A 32 -16.06 3.57 -2.38
CA ASP A 32 -15.81 4.64 -3.34
C ASP A 32 -14.80 5.66 -2.81
N LEU A 33 -14.84 5.96 -1.50
CA LEU A 33 -13.89 6.83 -0.85
C LEU A 33 -12.47 6.25 -0.90
N PHE A 34 -12.32 4.98 -0.52
CA PHE A 34 -11.03 4.29 -0.58
C PHE A 34 -10.47 4.32 -2.01
N TYR A 35 -11.28 3.95 -3.00
CA TYR A 35 -10.88 3.96 -4.41
C TYR A 35 -10.52 5.37 -4.90
N ALA A 36 -11.30 6.40 -4.54
CA ALA A 36 -11.02 7.78 -4.92
C ALA A 36 -9.69 8.29 -4.35
N VAL A 37 -9.40 7.96 -3.08
CA VAL A 37 -8.14 8.34 -2.43
C VAL A 37 -6.96 7.58 -3.02
N THR A 38 -7.12 6.28 -3.32
CA THR A 38 -6.09 5.48 -4.01
C THR A 38 -5.70 6.14 -5.32
N ILE A 39 -6.66 6.40 -6.22
CA ILE A 39 -6.39 7.03 -7.52
C ILE A 39 -5.73 8.40 -7.37
N ARG A 40 -6.16 9.20 -6.40
CA ARG A 40 -5.61 10.55 -6.19
C ARG A 40 -4.15 10.51 -5.71
N THR A 41 -3.83 9.61 -4.80
CA THR A 41 -2.46 9.46 -4.29
C THR A 41 -1.54 8.86 -5.35
N GLU A 42 -1.98 7.83 -6.05
CA GLU A 42 -1.25 7.24 -7.17
C GLU A 42 -0.99 8.25 -8.29
N ASN A 43 -2.01 9.00 -8.72
CA ASN A 43 -1.86 10.01 -9.76
C ASN A 43 -0.83 11.10 -9.39
N LYS A 44 -0.71 11.45 -8.10
CA LYS A 44 0.33 12.39 -7.64
C LYS A 44 1.72 11.78 -7.72
N VAL A 45 1.87 10.52 -7.33
CA VAL A 45 3.16 9.81 -7.37
C VAL A 45 3.58 9.58 -8.83
N ASP A 46 2.68 9.12 -9.69
CA ASP A 46 2.94 8.82 -11.10
C ASP A 46 3.24 10.07 -11.94
N ALA A 47 2.84 11.25 -11.47
CA ALA A 47 3.18 12.52 -12.14
C ALA A 47 4.65 12.93 -11.92
N CYS A 48 5.39 12.26 -11.03
CA CYS A 48 6.78 12.55 -10.69
C CYS A 48 7.74 11.66 -11.49
N HIS A 49 9.03 12.02 -11.51
CA HIS A 49 10.03 11.30 -12.28
C HIS A 49 10.35 9.92 -11.70
N ASP A 50 10.33 9.81 -10.37
CA ASP A 50 10.57 8.56 -9.65
C ASP A 50 9.72 8.47 -8.38
N LEU A 51 9.72 7.29 -7.75
CA LEU A 51 8.93 7.02 -6.54
C LEU A 51 9.34 7.92 -5.37
N GLN A 52 10.63 8.25 -5.23
CA GLN A 52 11.09 9.06 -4.10
C GLN A 52 10.57 10.50 -4.21
N GLU A 53 10.61 11.08 -5.42
CA GLU A 53 10.00 12.37 -5.71
C GLU A 53 8.49 12.32 -5.52
N GLY A 54 7.85 11.24 -5.98
CA GLY A 54 6.42 11.00 -5.79
C GLY A 54 6.00 10.96 -4.32
N LEU A 55 6.74 10.24 -3.49
CA LEU A 55 6.49 10.18 -2.04
C LEU A 55 6.70 11.55 -1.36
N ALA A 56 7.66 12.35 -1.84
CA ALA A 56 7.89 13.70 -1.34
C ALA A 56 6.77 14.69 -1.73
N ALA A 57 6.07 14.44 -2.84
CA ALA A 57 4.93 15.23 -3.30
C ALA A 57 3.64 14.99 -2.49
N LEU A 58 3.57 13.87 -1.75
CA LEU A 58 2.46 13.57 -0.85
C LEU A 58 2.59 14.34 0.46
N ASN A 59 1.46 14.82 1.00
CA ASN A 59 1.44 15.25 2.39
C ASN A 59 1.54 14.03 3.34
N ASP A 60 1.74 14.27 4.64
CA ASP A 60 1.98 13.19 5.61
C ASP A 60 0.84 12.17 5.65
N ARG A 61 -0.43 12.61 5.59
CA ARG A 61 -1.61 11.73 5.61
C ARG A 61 -1.70 10.88 4.34
N GLN A 62 -1.45 11.48 3.20
CA GLN A 62 -1.41 10.78 1.91
C GLN A 62 -0.25 9.77 1.85
N ARG A 63 0.90 10.10 2.45
CA ARG A 63 2.06 9.20 2.50
C ARG A 63 1.79 7.98 3.40
N ILE A 64 1.14 8.17 4.55
CA ILE A 64 0.67 7.09 5.41
C ILE A 64 -0.27 6.17 4.62
N PHE A 65 -1.30 6.75 3.99
CA PHE A 65 -2.24 5.98 3.18
C PHE A 65 -1.54 5.18 2.09
N TYR A 66 -0.69 5.84 1.29
CA TYR A 66 0.04 5.22 0.19
C TYR A 66 0.88 4.03 0.66
N ALA A 67 1.72 4.24 1.68
CA ALA A 67 2.63 3.22 2.16
C ALA A 67 1.92 1.98 2.70
N VAL A 68 0.86 2.17 3.51
CA VAL A 68 0.10 1.06 4.09
C VAL A 68 -0.76 0.36 3.04
N ASN A 69 -1.35 1.10 2.09
CA ASN A 69 -2.09 0.52 0.97
C ASN A 69 -1.18 -0.37 0.10
N TYR A 70 0.04 0.09 -0.22
CA TYR A 70 0.97 -0.71 -1.01
C TYR A 70 1.48 -1.95 -0.28
N LEU A 71 1.68 -1.88 1.05
CA LEU A 71 1.96 -3.09 1.83
C LEU A 71 0.82 -4.11 1.63
N GLU A 72 -0.44 -3.71 1.81
CA GLU A 72 -1.58 -4.62 1.66
C GLU A 72 -1.71 -5.17 0.23
N VAL A 73 -1.57 -4.31 -0.77
CA VAL A 73 -1.62 -4.70 -2.19
C VAL A 73 -0.56 -5.75 -2.52
N GLU A 74 0.69 -5.51 -2.11
CA GLU A 74 1.80 -6.43 -2.41
C GLU A 74 1.66 -7.75 -1.65
N VAL A 75 1.31 -7.70 -0.36
CA VAL A 75 1.11 -8.93 0.43
C VAL A 75 -0.05 -9.74 -0.12
N ASN A 76 -1.16 -9.13 -0.50
CA ASN A 76 -2.31 -9.83 -1.10
C ASN A 76 -2.02 -10.37 -2.50
N ASN A 77 -1.06 -9.82 -3.23
CA ASN A 77 -0.72 -10.23 -4.60
C ASN A 77 0.35 -11.33 -4.65
N GLY A 78 1.36 -11.28 -3.80
CA GLY A 78 2.48 -12.24 -3.81
C GLY A 78 3.26 -12.31 -2.50
N GLY A 79 2.63 -11.95 -1.38
CA GLY A 79 3.21 -12.06 -0.05
C GLY A 79 4.18 -10.94 0.32
N LEU A 80 4.67 -10.98 1.56
CA LEU A 80 5.65 -10.02 2.06
C LEU A 80 6.96 -10.05 1.26
N CYS A 81 7.33 -11.20 0.70
CA CYS A 81 8.48 -11.30 -0.19
C CYS A 81 8.32 -10.37 -1.40
N GLN A 82 7.14 -10.34 -2.03
CA GLN A 82 6.88 -9.45 -3.17
C GLN A 82 7.02 -7.97 -2.77
N PHE A 83 6.55 -7.59 -1.58
CA PHE A 83 6.73 -6.23 -1.09
C PHE A 83 8.21 -5.84 -0.95
N PHE A 84 9.08 -6.76 -0.52
CA PHE A 84 10.52 -6.49 -0.38
C PHE A 84 11.30 -6.50 -1.70
N VAL A 85 10.81 -7.16 -2.74
CA VAL A 85 11.48 -7.18 -4.06
C VAL A 85 10.99 -6.08 -4.99
N ASN A 86 9.75 -5.62 -4.86
CA ASN A 86 9.17 -4.60 -5.73
C ASN A 86 9.63 -3.17 -5.36
N ALA A 87 9.39 -2.22 -6.24
CA ALA A 87 9.73 -0.81 -6.02
C ALA A 87 9.03 -0.21 -4.78
N SER A 88 7.85 -0.71 -4.42
CA SER A 88 7.09 -0.36 -3.21
C SER A 88 7.89 -0.55 -1.91
N ARG A 89 8.93 -1.40 -1.91
CA ARG A 89 9.86 -1.56 -0.76
C ARG A 89 10.47 -0.25 -0.26
N ALA A 90 10.49 0.80 -1.09
CA ALA A 90 10.96 2.12 -0.69
C ALA A 90 10.21 2.68 0.54
N VAL A 91 8.99 2.24 0.81
CA VAL A 91 8.23 2.62 2.01
C VAL A 91 8.43 1.67 3.20
N ALA A 92 9.16 0.56 3.05
CA ALA A 92 9.35 -0.45 4.10
C ALA A 92 9.85 0.13 5.45
N PRO A 93 10.78 1.11 5.49
CA PRO A 93 11.22 1.74 6.73
C PRO A 93 10.11 2.48 7.50
N LEU A 94 9.04 2.87 6.81
CA LEU A 94 7.94 3.68 7.36
C LEU A 94 6.75 2.82 7.81
N VAL A 95 6.67 1.57 7.34
CA VAL A 95 5.51 0.69 7.51
C VAL A 95 5.14 0.50 8.97
N SER A 96 6.10 0.16 9.84
CA SER A 96 5.82 -0.08 11.26
C SER A 96 5.18 1.13 11.93
N GLU A 97 5.77 2.31 11.78
CA GLU A 97 5.24 3.54 12.34
C GLU A 97 3.84 3.85 11.80
N TYR A 98 3.64 3.70 10.49
CA TYR A 98 2.38 4.05 9.83
C TYR A 98 1.25 3.08 10.17
N LEU A 99 1.53 1.79 10.34
CA LEU A 99 0.56 0.83 10.87
C LEU A 99 0.08 1.22 12.27
N GLY A 100 1.01 1.66 13.14
CA GLY A 100 0.68 2.19 14.46
C GLY A 100 -0.19 3.45 14.39
N MET A 101 0.11 4.37 13.46
CA MET A 101 -0.63 5.62 13.28
C MET A 101 -2.09 5.42 12.85
N ILE A 102 -2.38 4.38 12.07
CA ILE A 102 -3.75 4.04 11.66
C ILE A 102 -4.45 3.10 12.65
N GLY A 103 -3.77 2.65 13.71
CA GLY A 103 -4.31 1.75 14.73
C GLY A 103 -4.28 0.27 14.35
N ALA A 104 -3.54 -0.15 13.32
CA ALA A 104 -3.38 -1.53 12.88
C ALA A 104 -2.27 -2.24 13.68
N PHE A 105 -2.42 -2.30 15.02
CA PHE A 105 -1.38 -2.75 15.94
C PHE A 105 -1.03 -4.24 15.81
N GLU A 106 -1.99 -5.08 15.37
CA GLU A 106 -1.72 -6.51 15.17
C GLU A 106 -0.83 -6.72 13.95
N GLN A 107 -1.09 -6.02 12.85
CA GLN A 107 -0.27 -6.04 11.64
C GLN A 107 1.10 -5.40 11.90
N GLN A 108 1.14 -4.30 12.66
CA GLN A 108 2.41 -3.69 13.09
C GLN A 108 3.27 -4.71 13.83
N LYS A 109 2.70 -5.37 14.85
CA LYS A 109 3.42 -6.38 15.63
C LYS A 109 3.89 -7.54 14.75
N LEU A 110 3.06 -8.04 13.85
CA LEU A 110 3.43 -9.12 12.92
C LEU A 110 4.61 -8.72 12.05
N TYR A 111 4.58 -7.50 11.49
CA TYR A 111 5.66 -6.96 10.67
C TYR A 111 6.96 -6.81 11.47
N ASP A 112 6.88 -6.18 12.64
CA ASP A 112 8.05 -5.95 13.50
C ASP A 112 8.67 -7.26 14.00
N ASP A 113 7.85 -8.21 14.45
CA ASP A 113 8.32 -9.53 14.90
C ASP A 113 9.05 -10.25 13.76
N PHE A 114 8.56 -10.16 12.51
CA PHE A 114 9.18 -10.81 11.38
C PHE A 114 10.53 -10.19 11.03
N ILE A 115 10.60 -8.86 10.84
CA ILE A 115 11.86 -8.20 10.49
C ILE A 115 12.93 -8.34 11.56
N VAL A 116 12.55 -8.28 12.85
CA VAL A 116 13.47 -8.46 13.97
C VAL A 116 13.96 -9.90 14.07
N LYS A 117 13.06 -10.88 13.99
CA LYS A 117 13.39 -12.32 14.10
C LYS A 117 14.36 -12.76 13.00
N TYR A 118 14.20 -12.24 11.79
CA TYR A 118 15.01 -12.65 10.64
C TYR A 118 16.11 -11.66 10.28
N HIS A 119 16.33 -10.64 11.12
CA HIS A 119 17.38 -9.62 10.96
C HIS A 119 17.31 -8.92 9.59
N ILE A 120 16.07 -8.60 9.13
CA ILE A 120 15.87 -7.89 7.86
C ILE A 120 16.05 -6.40 8.13
N ASP A 121 17.04 -5.79 7.48
CA ASP A 121 17.23 -4.35 7.50
C ASP A 121 16.34 -3.70 6.44
N VAL A 122 15.19 -3.18 6.86
CA VAL A 122 14.22 -2.52 5.97
C VAL A 122 14.74 -1.19 5.38
N THR A 123 15.87 -0.68 5.87
CA THR A 123 16.53 0.52 5.31
C THR A 123 17.52 0.16 4.20
N ASP A 124 17.93 -1.11 4.10
CA ASP A 124 18.76 -1.66 3.03
C ASP A 124 18.24 -3.02 2.59
N LEU A 125 17.34 -3.00 1.61
CA LEU A 125 16.76 -4.20 1.01
C LEU A 125 17.49 -4.64 -0.28
N SER A 126 18.76 -4.25 -0.45
CA SER A 126 19.57 -4.68 -1.61
C SER A 126 19.73 -6.19 -1.71
N SER A 127 19.67 -6.90 -0.57
CA SER A 127 19.68 -8.37 -0.55
C SER A 127 18.44 -9.02 -1.17
N PHE A 128 17.39 -8.24 -1.44
CA PHE A 128 16.16 -8.64 -2.13
C PHE A 128 16.14 -8.23 -3.61
N ASP A 129 17.23 -7.68 -4.15
CA ASP A 129 17.35 -7.44 -5.58
C ASP A 129 17.28 -8.75 -6.36
N ILE A 130 16.45 -8.78 -7.39
CA ILE A 130 16.22 -9.95 -8.25
C ILE A 130 16.38 -9.55 -9.71
N GLU A 131 16.93 -10.44 -10.52
CA GLU A 131 17.05 -10.28 -11.98
C GLU A 131 16.16 -11.28 -12.75
N SER A 132 15.64 -12.31 -12.04
CA SER A 132 14.88 -13.38 -12.65
C SER A 132 13.77 -13.92 -11.72
N PHE A 133 12.88 -14.72 -12.27
CA PHE A 133 11.86 -15.43 -11.49
C PHE A 133 12.49 -16.49 -10.57
N GLU A 134 13.60 -17.08 -10.99
CA GLU A 134 14.38 -18.02 -10.19
C GLU A 134 14.96 -17.34 -8.95
N ASP A 135 15.42 -16.08 -9.07
CA ASP A 135 15.91 -15.30 -7.93
C ASP A 135 14.77 -14.98 -6.95
N PHE A 136 13.57 -14.67 -7.46
CA PHE A 136 12.40 -14.47 -6.61
C PHE A 136 12.09 -15.73 -5.78
N ASN A 137 12.08 -16.90 -6.40
CA ASN A 137 11.85 -18.16 -5.69
C ASN A 137 12.93 -18.41 -4.62
N ALA A 138 14.20 -18.14 -4.93
CA ALA A 138 15.29 -18.27 -3.98
C ALA A 138 15.14 -17.31 -2.78
N GLN A 139 14.67 -16.08 -3.00
CA GLN A 139 14.34 -15.14 -1.91
C GLN A 139 13.16 -15.64 -1.07
N TYR A 140 12.12 -16.14 -1.74
CA TYR A 140 10.93 -16.67 -1.06
C TYR A 140 11.26 -17.87 -0.16
N GLU A 141 12.16 -18.77 -0.59
CA GLU A 141 12.61 -19.92 0.20
C GLU A 141 13.57 -19.55 1.36
N ARG A 142 14.15 -18.35 1.34
CA ARG A 142 15.14 -17.91 2.33
C ARG A 142 14.55 -17.65 3.70
N TYR A 143 13.28 -17.22 3.74
CA TYR A 143 12.56 -16.89 4.96
C TYR A 143 11.17 -17.54 4.95
N PRO A 144 10.56 -17.81 6.10
CA PRO A 144 9.22 -18.42 6.15
C PRO A 144 8.12 -17.37 5.87
N PHE A 145 8.12 -16.79 4.67
CA PHE A 145 7.12 -15.80 4.27
C PHE A 145 5.70 -16.35 4.34
N ASP A 146 5.48 -17.64 4.05
CA ASP A 146 4.17 -18.28 4.18
C ASP A 146 3.58 -18.13 5.59
N GLU A 147 4.42 -18.19 6.65
CA GLU A 147 3.95 -18.03 8.03
C GLU A 147 3.44 -16.60 8.28
N PHE A 148 4.13 -15.60 7.72
CA PHE A 148 3.71 -14.21 7.79
C PHE A 148 2.43 -13.99 6.99
N ASP A 149 2.39 -14.43 5.74
CA ASP A 149 1.29 -14.21 4.81
C ASP A 149 0.01 -14.88 5.33
N ASP A 150 0.11 -16.12 5.82
CA ASP A 150 -0.99 -16.85 6.45
C ASP A 150 -1.55 -16.16 7.70
N ALA A 151 -0.69 -15.52 8.49
CA ALA A 151 -1.12 -14.75 9.64
C ALA A 151 -1.79 -13.43 9.21
N PHE A 152 -1.18 -12.73 8.25
CA PHE A 152 -1.69 -11.46 7.73
C PHE A 152 -3.08 -11.62 7.12
N TYR A 153 -3.32 -12.65 6.30
CA TYR A 153 -4.61 -12.90 5.65
C TYR A 153 -5.76 -13.22 6.63
N LYS A 154 -5.48 -13.56 7.88
CA LYS A 154 -6.48 -13.81 8.92
C LYS A 154 -6.84 -12.56 9.73
N MET A 155 -6.08 -11.49 9.57
CA MET A 155 -6.30 -10.23 10.27
C MET A 155 -7.37 -9.38 9.58
N THR A 156 -7.83 -8.35 10.27
CA THR A 156 -8.69 -7.32 9.66
C THR A 156 -7.95 -6.67 8.49
N PRO A 157 -8.57 -6.53 7.30
CA PRO A 157 -7.93 -5.87 6.17
C PRO A 157 -7.45 -4.47 6.53
N LEU A 158 -6.26 -4.09 6.03
CA LEU A 158 -5.72 -2.74 6.24
C LEU A 158 -6.60 -1.67 5.59
N GLN A 159 -7.31 -2.02 4.51
CA GLN A 159 -8.30 -1.16 3.89
C GLN A 159 -9.33 -0.60 4.89
N ASP A 160 -9.76 -1.39 5.89
CA ASP A 160 -10.75 -0.95 6.89
C ASP A 160 -10.17 0.15 7.79
N TYR A 161 -8.93 -0.03 8.25
CA TYR A 161 -8.20 0.98 9.03
C TYR A 161 -7.92 2.24 8.21
N LEU A 162 -7.49 2.07 6.95
CA LEU A 162 -7.21 3.17 6.03
C LEU A 162 -8.47 3.98 5.72
N THR A 163 -9.61 3.31 5.48
CA THR A 163 -10.89 3.99 5.23
C THR A 163 -11.31 4.86 6.43
N LYS A 164 -11.18 4.32 7.64
CA LYS A 164 -11.43 5.08 8.86
C LYS A 164 -10.47 6.26 8.98
N PHE A 165 -9.17 6.03 8.78
CA PHE A 165 -8.13 7.07 8.81
C PHE A 165 -8.42 8.20 7.82
N VAL A 166 -8.85 7.87 6.59
CA VAL A 166 -9.25 8.86 5.58
C VAL A 166 -10.47 9.66 6.05
N ARG A 167 -11.49 9.01 6.61
CA ARG A 167 -12.68 9.69 7.16
C ARG A 167 -12.32 10.73 8.22
N GLU A 168 -11.41 10.37 9.11
CA GLU A 168 -10.95 11.23 10.21
C GLU A 168 -10.07 12.41 9.73
N ASN A 169 -9.48 12.30 8.51
CA ASN A 169 -8.54 13.27 7.95
C ASN A 169 -8.94 13.73 6.54
N ILE A 170 -10.24 13.78 6.25
CA ILE A 170 -10.77 13.96 4.88
C ILE A 170 -10.24 15.20 4.16
N GLY A 171 -9.93 16.26 4.89
CA GLY A 171 -9.42 17.51 4.34
C GLY A 171 -7.99 17.42 3.78
N ASP A 172 -7.26 16.35 4.08
CA ASP A 172 -5.88 16.14 3.64
C ASP A 172 -5.79 15.35 2.32
N PHE A 173 -6.95 14.86 1.80
CA PHE A 173 -7.04 13.99 0.61
C PHE A 173 -7.65 14.62 -0.65
#